data_a064d776c1479afe92f9ce4a2d5c6ad2
#
_entry.id   a064d776c1479afe92f9ce4a2d5c6ad2
#
_cell.length_a   1.000
_cell.length_b   1.000
_cell.length_c   1.000
_cell.angle_alpha   90.00
_cell.angle_beta   90.00
_cell.angle_gamma   90.00
#
_symmetry.space_group_name_H-M   'P 1'
#
loop_
_entity.id
_entity.type
_entity.pdbx_description
1 polymer ?
#
loop_
_entity_poly.entity_id
_entity_poly.type
_entity_poly.pdbx_seq_one_letter_code
_entity_poly.pdbx_strand_id
1 'polypeptide(L)'
;MASGKESVVKVTNSEEKKKALDAAIAKLEKDFGKGAVMKLGESGAHVSVETVPTGCLSLDLALGLGGVPKGRVIEVYGPESSGKTTVALHMISEVQKRGGIAGFIDAEHALDPVYAKNIGVDIDELYISQPDSGDQALEIAETMVRSGAIDIIVIDSVAALVPKQEIEGDMGDSHVAVSYTHLTLPTN
;
A
#
# COMPACT_ATOMS: atom_id res chain seq x y z
N MET A 1 -46.84 6.33 -18.08
CA MET A 1 -45.36 6.42 -17.92
C MET A 1 -44.74 5.32 -18.71
N ALA A 2 -44.21 5.62 -19.90
CA ALA A 2 -43.68 4.65 -20.84
C ALA A 2 -42.18 4.48 -20.56
N SER A 3 -41.79 3.28 -20.14
CA SER A 3 -40.40 2.84 -19.99
C SER A 3 -39.81 2.63 -21.38
N GLY A 4 -39.01 3.56 -21.87
CA GLY A 4 -38.23 3.39 -23.10
C GLY A 4 -37.13 2.35 -22.89
N LYS A 5 -37.32 1.15 -23.38
CA LYS A 5 -36.26 0.17 -23.59
C LYS A 5 -35.34 0.69 -24.70
N GLU A 6 -34.16 1.19 -24.36
CA GLU A 6 -33.09 1.38 -25.34
C GLU A 6 -32.71 0.01 -25.90
N SER A 7 -32.99 -0.19 -27.18
CA SER A 7 -32.62 -1.39 -27.94
C SER A 7 -31.12 -1.36 -28.20
N VAL A 8 -30.39 -2.32 -27.66
CA VAL A 8 -28.96 -2.53 -27.97
C VAL A 8 -28.85 -2.98 -29.43
N VAL A 9 -28.41 -2.08 -30.31
CA VAL A 9 -28.15 -2.37 -31.71
C VAL A 9 -26.90 -3.24 -31.81
N LYS A 10 -27.04 -4.50 -32.25
CA LYS A 10 -25.90 -5.37 -32.54
C LYS A 10 -25.22 -4.89 -33.84
N VAL A 11 -24.10 -4.17 -33.68
CA VAL A 11 -23.27 -3.74 -34.80
C VAL A 11 -22.33 -4.89 -35.19
N THR A 12 -22.43 -5.34 -36.43
CA THR A 12 -21.72 -6.55 -36.91
C THR A 12 -20.46 -6.23 -37.70
N ASN A 13 -20.32 -5.01 -38.27
CA ASN A 13 -19.14 -4.59 -39.03
C ASN A 13 -18.11 -3.88 -38.16
N SER A 14 -16.82 -4.14 -38.33
CA SER A 14 -15.71 -3.58 -37.58
C SER A 14 -15.65 -2.05 -37.63
N GLU A 15 -15.92 -1.45 -38.80
CA GLU A 15 -15.92 0.00 -38.97
C GLU A 15 -17.11 0.68 -38.27
N GLU A 16 -18.29 0.06 -38.32
CA GLU A 16 -19.49 0.55 -37.66
C GLU A 16 -19.34 0.47 -36.14
N LYS A 17 -18.70 -0.60 -35.63
CA LYS A 17 -18.37 -0.72 -34.20
C LYS A 17 -17.46 0.41 -33.75
N LYS A 18 -16.44 0.75 -34.53
CA LYS A 18 -15.51 1.82 -34.22
C LYS A 18 -16.20 3.18 -34.19
N LYS A 19 -17.03 3.49 -35.19
CA LYS A 19 -17.83 4.74 -35.22
C LYS A 19 -18.80 4.84 -34.07
N ALA A 20 -19.48 3.75 -33.71
CA ALA A 20 -20.40 3.72 -32.57
C ALA A 20 -19.67 3.95 -31.25
N LEU A 21 -18.47 3.36 -31.10
CA LEU A 21 -17.63 3.55 -29.92
C LEU A 21 -17.11 5.00 -29.82
N ASP A 22 -16.63 5.57 -30.92
CA ASP A 22 -16.15 6.95 -30.97
C ASP A 22 -17.26 7.95 -30.60
N ALA A 23 -18.48 7.70 -31.09
CA ALA A 23 -19.65 8.51 -30.73
C ALA A 23 -20.02 8.38 -29.23
N ALA A 24 -19.91 7.18 -28.66
CA ALA A 24 -20.13 6.95 -27.23
C ALA A 24 -19.06 7.63 -26.38
N ILE A 25 -17.79 7.56 -26.77
CA ILE A 25 -16.68 8.24 -26.10
C ILE A 25 -16.88 9.75 -26.13
N ALA A 26 -17.23 10.32 -27.29
CA ALA A 26 -17.49 11.76 -27.41
C ALA A 26 -18.64 12.24 -26.50
N LYS A 27 -19.66 11.40 -26.32
CA LYS A 27 -20.76 11.69 -25.37
C LYS A 27 -20.26 11.66 -23.92
N LEU A 28 -19.48 10.65 -23.56
CA LEU A 28 -18.88 10.51 -22.21
C LEU A 28 -17.95 11.67 -21.89
N GLU A 29 -17.13 12.11 -22.85
CA GLU A 29 -16.25 13.27 -22.67
C GLU A 29 -17.03 14.59 -22.49
N LYS A 30 -18.21 14.69 -23.13
CA LYS A 30 -19.09 15.85 -22.95
C LYS A 30 -19.74 15.86 -21.57
N ASP A 31 -20.14 14.70 -21.06
CA ASP A 31 -20.88 14.54 -19.81
C ASP A 31 -19.94 14.54 -18.58
N PHE A 32 -18.73 14.00 -18.71
CA PHE A 32 -17.78 13.77 -17.62
C PHE A 32 -16.43 14.48 -17.78
N GLY A 33 -16.22 15.18 -18.89
CA GLY A 33 -14.96 15.88 -19.19
C GLY A 33 -14.00 15.07 -20.06
N LYS A 34 -13.05 15.80 -20.67
CA LYS A 34 -12.00 15.19 -21.51
C LYS A 34 -11.14 14.20 -20.71
N GLY A 35 -10.93 13.02 -21.25
CA GLY A 35 -10.14 11.96 -20.61
C GLY A 35 -10.95 11.03 -19.71
N ALA A 36 -12.29 11.18 -19.65
CA ALA A 36 -13.16 10.24 -18.94
C ALA A 36 -13.03 8.79 -19.45
N VAL A 37 -12.71 8.63 -20.73
CA VAL A 37 -12.38 7.34 -21.36
C VAL A 37 -11.16 7.54 -22.26
N MET A 38 -10.13 6.72 -22.06
CA MET A 38 -8.92 6.77 -22.90
C MET A 38 -8.43 5.37 -23.20
N LYS A 39 -7.73 5.20 -24.29
CA LYS A 39 -7.03 3.94 -24.55
C LYS A 39 -5.75 3.89 -23.74
N LEU A 40 -5.52 2.79 -23.06
CA LEU A 40 -4.34 2.61 -22.19
C LEU A 40 -3.01 2.81 -22.96
N GLY A 41 -2.96 2.44 -24.24
CA GLY A 41 -1.77 2.63 -25.09
C GLY A 41 -1.58 4.04 -25.64
N GLU A 42 -2.64 4.89 -25.65
CA GLU A 42 -2.58 6.28 -26.10
C GLU A 42 -2.32 7.24 -24.93
N SER A 43 -2.59 6.83 -23.70
CA SER A 43 -2.15 7.54 -22.52
C SER A 43 -0.63 7.37 -22.40
N GLY A 44 0.13 8.20 -23.10
CA GLY A 44 1.59 8.27 -23.05
C GLY A 44 2.16 8.72 -21.68
N ALA A 45 1.37 8.64 -20.65
CA ALA A 45 1.80 8.73 -19.27
C ALA A 45 2.44 7.40 -18.87
N HIS A 46 3.72 7.23 -19.19
CA HIS A 46 4.59 6.51 -18.27
C HIS A 46 4.44 7.27 -16.94
N VAL A 47 3.49 6.83 -16.12
CA VAL A 47 3.42 7.28 -14.73
C VAL A 47 4.72 6.81 -14.13
N SER A 48 5.70 7.71 -14.03
CA SER A 48 6.94 7.45 -13.31
C SER A 48 6.55 7.26 -11.84
N VAL A 49 6.39 6.01 -11.45
CA VAL A 49 6.12 5.65 -10.07
C VAL A 49 7.43 5.74 -9.31
N GLU A 50 7.48 6.63 -8.34
CA GLU A 50 8.61 6.70 -7.43
C GLU A 50 8.65 5.44 -6.57
N THR A 51 9.83 4.83 -6.43
CA THR A 51 9.99 3.54 -5.75
C THR A 51 11.05 3.60 -4.66
N VAL A 52 10.89 2.72 -3.68
CA VAL A 52 11.90 2.39 -2.67
C VAL A 52 12.50 1.04 -3.05
N PRO A 53 13.81 0.92 -3.28
CA PRO A 53 14.46 -0.36 -3.50
C PRO A 53 14.32 -1.28 -2.28
N THR A 54 14.26 -2.57 -2.55
CA THR A 54 14.23 -3.57 -1.47
C THR A 54 15.62 -3.88 -0.90
N GLY A 55 16.68 -3.36 -1.52
CA GLY A 55 18.07 -3.73 -1.21
C GLY A 55 18.51 -5.05 -1.81
N CYS A 56 17.60 -5.76 -2.50
CA CYS A 56 17.87 -7.00 -3.21
C CYS A 56 17.63 -6.81 -4.71
N LEU A 57 18.71 -6.77 -5.50
CA LEU A 57 18.63 -6.50 -6.93
C LEU A 57 17.71 -7.46 -7.68
N SER A 58 17.74 -8.76 -7.33
CA SER A 58 16.90 -9.75 -7.99
C SER A 58 15.41 -9.54 -7.71
N LEU A 59 15.05 -9.09 -6.50
CA LEU A 59 13.69 -8.76 -6.13
C LEU A 59 13.24 -7.46 -6.82
N ASP A 60 14.09 -6.45 -6.85
CA ASP A 60 13.81 -5.17 -7.52
C ASP A 60 13.56 -5.36 -9.02
N LEU A 61 14.33 -6.24 -9.68
CA LEU A 61 14.13 -6.62 -11.07
C LEU A 61 12.83 -7.40 -11.27
N ALA A 62 12.51 -8.33 -10.36
CA ALA A 62 11.29 -9.13 -10.42
C ALA A 62 10.03 -8.27 -10.24
N LEU A 63 10.09 -7.22 -9.42
CA LEU A 63 9.01 -6.26 -9.25
C LEU A 63 8.78 -5.37 -10.50
N GLY A 64 9.76 -5.30 -11.41
CA GLY A 64 9.66 -4.58 -12.68
C GLY A 64 9.75 -3.06 -12.58
N LEU A 65 9.71 -2.49 -11.39
CA LEU A 65 9.78 -1.04 -11.13
C LEU A 65 11.09 -0.61 -10.45
N GLY A 66 11.97 -1.56 -10.14
CA GLY A 66 13.20 -1.29 -9.41
C GLY A 66 13.00 -1.08 -7.91
N GLY A 67 11.91 -1.60 -7.36
CA GLY A 67 11.57 -1.52 -5.95
C GLY A 67 10.06 -1.51 -5.72
N VAL A 68 9.65 -1.25 -4.48
CA VAL A 68 8.24 -1.10 -4.11
C VAL A 68 7.76 0.34 -4.33
N PRO A 69 6.52 0.56 -4.79
CA PRO A 69 6.00 1.89 -5.07
C PRO A 69 5.81 2.71 -3.78
N LYS A 70 6.24 3.98 -3.80
CA LYS A 70 5.95 4.93 -2.71
C LYS A 70 4.46 5.26 -2.64
N GLY A 71 3.99 5.63 -1.45
CA GLY A 71 2.61 6.03 -1.20
C GLY A 71 1.61 4.89 -1.34
N ARG A 72 2.04 3.65 -1.09
CA ARG A 72 1.20 2.46 -1.11
C ARG A 72 1.41 1.64 0.15
N VAL A 73 0.37 0.93 0.55
CA VAL A 73 0.47 -0.12 1.57
C VAL A 73 1.03 -1.37 0.89
N ILE A 74 2.14 -1.88 1.43
CA ILE A 74 2.83 -3.07 0.93
C ILE A 74 2.71 -4.14 2.00
N GLU A 75 2.15 -5.29 1.65
CA GLU A 75 2.10 -6.44 2.53
C GLU A 75 3.22 -7.43 2.17
N VAL A 76 4.03 -7.79 3.17
CA VAL A 76 5.06 -8.82 3.05
C VAL A 76 4.66 -9.98 3.95
N TYR A 77 4.30 -11.09 3.36
CA TYR A 77 3.83 -12.27 4.11
C TYR A 77 4.64 -13.53 3.78
N GLY A 78 4.59 -14.50 4.67
CA GLY A 78 5.31 -15.77 4.54
C GLY A 78 5.47 -16.45 5.90
N PRO A 79 6.00 -17.70 5.92
CA PRO A 79 6.23 -18.44 7.14
C PRO A 79 7.22 -17.73 8.07
N GLU A 80 7.26 -18.17 9.31
CA GLU A 80 8.27 -17.71 10.27
C GLU A 80 9.69 -17.91 9.72
N SER A 81 10.61 -17.02 10.11
CA SER A 81 12.02 -17.06 9.67
C SER A 81 12.24 -16.99 8.15
N SER A 82 11.24 -16.54 7.38
CA SER A 82 11.35 -16.38 5.92
C SER A 82 12.05 -15.09 5.47
N GLY A 83 12.44 -14.23 6.41
CA GLY A 83 13.15 -12.98 6.11
C GLY A 83 12.24 -11.75 5.91
N LYS A 84 10.98 -11.78 6.34
CA LYS A 84 10.07 -10.62 6.22
C LYS A 84 10.65 -9.35 6.84
N THR A 85 11.02 -9.42 8.13
CA THR A 85 11.68 -8.33 8.86
C THR A 85 12.99 -7.91 8.20
N THR A 86 13.77 -8.87 7.69
CA THR A 86 15.02 -8.59 6.98
C THR A 86 14.79 -7.70 5.75
N VAL A 87 13.79 -8.03 4.92
CA VAL A 87 13.43 -7.22 3.74
C VAL A 87 12.96 -5.83 4.15
N ALA A 88 12.13 -5.74 5.19
CA ALA A 88 11.66 -4.47 5.72
C ALA A 88 12.81 -3.56 6.21
N LEU A 89 13.77 -4.14 6.96
CA LEU A 89 14.96 -3.41 7.43
C LEU A 89 15.87 -2.97 6.28
N HIS A 90 16.03 -3.78 5.23
CA HIS A 90 16.75 -3.35 4.02
C HIS A 90 16.07 -2.17 3.35
N MET A 91 14.74 -2.17 3.22
CA MET A 91 14.02 -1.03 2.65
C MET A 91 14.20 0.24 3.50
N ILE A 92 14.17 0.13 4.84
CA ILE A 92 14.50 1.24 5.74
C ILE A 92 15.90 1.78 5.44
N SER A 93 16.90 0.90 5.39
CA SER A 93 18.28 1.27 5.08
C SER A 93 18.38 2.01 3.73
N GLU A 94 17.68 1.54 2.70
CA GLU A 94 17.67 2.16 1.38
C GLU A 94 17.00 3.54 1.39
N VAL A 95 15.97 3.76 2.20
CA VAL A 95 15.33 5.07 2.40
C VAL A 95 16.30 6.02 3.12
N GLN A 96 16.91 5.58 4.22
CA GLN A 96 17.85 6.41 5.00
C GLN A 96 19.09 6.80 4.19
N LYS A 97 19.65 5.90 3.35
CA LYS A 97 20.76 6.20 2.43
C LYS A 97 20.42 7.32 1.44
N ARG A 98 19.15 7.54 1.17
CA ARG A 98 18.66 8.61 0.29
C ARG A 98 18.25 9.88 1.04
N GLY A 99 18.50 9.93 2.34
CA GLY A 99 18.17 11.05 3.22
C GLY A 99 16.70 11.07 3.66
N GLY A 100 15.97 9.96 3.46
CA GLY A 100 14.59 9.81 3.91
C GLY A 100 14.50 9.40 5.38
N ILE A 101 13.33 9.63 5.98
CA ILE A 101 13.03 9.36 7.38
C ILE A 101 12.20 8.07 7.46
N ALA A 102 12.57 7.19 8.40
CA ALA A 102 11.93 5.89 8.60
C ALA A 102 11.33 5.75 10.00
N GLY A 103 10.15 5.14 10.07
CA GLY A 103 9.49 4.70 11.29
C GLY A 103 9.36 3.18 11.35
N PHE A 104 9.48 2.61 12.55
CA PHE A 104 9.30 1.19 12.80
C PHE A 104 8.36 1.00 14.00
N ILE A 105 7.25 0.34 13.78
CA ILE A 105 6.29 -0.04 14.82
C ILE A 105 6.50 -1.52 15.12
N ASP A 106 7.16 -1.79 16.24
CA ASP A 106 7.55 -3.12 16.70
C ASP A 106 6.48 -3.69 17.64
N ALA A 107 5.44 -4.27 17.06
CA ALA A 107 4.34 -4.86 17.81
C ALA A 107 4.71 -6.21 18.46
N GLU A 108 5.78 -6.85 18.03
CA GLU A 108 6.30 -8.09 18.62
C GLU A 108 7.37 -7.87 19.69
N HIS A 109 7.86 -6.62 19.84
CA HIS A 109 8.98 -6.28 20.73
C HIS A 109 10.24 -7.11 20.46
N ALA A 110 10.48 -7.43 19.21
CA ALA A 110 11.50 -8.39 18.77
C ALA A 110 12.61 -7.78 17.90
N LEU A 111 12.59 -6.46 17.65
CA LEU A 111 13.62 -5.81 16.86
C LEU A 111 14.98 -5.87 17.59
N ASP A 112 15.96 -6.52 16.94
CA ASP A 112 17.35 -6.51 17.36
C ASP A 112 18.11 -5.33 16.73
N PRO A 113 18.53 -4.32 17.53
CA PRO A 113 19.26 -3.15 17.03
C PRO A 113 20.61 -3.51 16.40
N VAL A 114 21.28 -4.55 16.91
CA VAL A 114 22.57 -5.00 16.37
C VAL A 114 22.37 -5.60 14.98
N TYR A 115 21.32 -6.40 14.81
CA TYR A 115 20.97 -6.96 13.52
C TYR A 115 20.56 -5.86 12.53
N ALA A 116 19.72 -4.92 12.94
CA ALA A 116 19.32 -3.79 12.10
C ALA A 116 20.54 -2.97 11.62
N LYS A 117 21.47 -2.67 12.52
CA LYS A 117 22.72 -1.98 12.21
C LYS A 117 23.59 -2.77 11.22
N ASN A 118 23.69 -4.09 11.37
CA ASN A 118 24.46 -4.94 10.46
C ASN A 118 23.86 -4.99 9.04
N ILE A 119 22.54 -4.84 8.92
CA ILE A 119 21.85 -4.69 7.63
C ILE A 119 22.13 -3.32 6.99
N GLY A 120 22.53 -2.34 7.77
CA GLY A 120 22.87 -0.98 7.31
C GLY A 120 21.82 0.06 7.68
N VAL A 121 20.93 -0.25 8.62
CA VAL A 121 20.01 0.74 9.20
C VAL A 121 20.79 1.66 10.10
N ASP A 122 20.60 2.96 9.94
CA ASP A 122 21.01 3.97 10.92
C ASP A 122 20.02 3.92 12.08
N ILE A 123 20.42 3.27 13.16
CA ILE A 123 19.57 3.07 14.33
C ILE A 123 19.40 4.35 15.16
N ASP A 124 20.32 5.31 15.03
CA ASP A 124 20.27 6.59 15.76
C ASP A 124 19.22 7.53 15.13
N GLU A 125 18.91 7.32 13.84
CA GLU A 125 17.92 8.09 13.07
C GLU A 125 16.63 7.28 12.78
N LEU A 126 16.44 6.10 13.38
CA LEU A 126 15.24 5.30 13.24
C LEU A 126 14.23 5.62 14.34
N TYR A 127 13.04 6.11 13.95
CA TYR A 127 11.94 6.31 14.88
C TYR A 127 11.26 4.98 15.18
N ILE A 128 11.37 4.49 16.44
CA ILE A 128 10.76 3.24 16.86
C ILE A 128 9.61 3.50 17.84
N SER A 129 8.55 2.71 17.71
CA SER A 129 7.46 2.62 18.69
C SER A 129 7.16 1.17 19.01
N GLN A 130 6.87 0.90 20.28
CA GLN A 130 6.50 -0.43 20.78
C GLN A 130 5.14 -0.32 21.49
N PRO A 131 4.04 -0.37 20.73
CA PRO A 131 2.70 -0.20 21.28
C PRO A 131 2.23 -1.42 22.09
N ASP A 132 1.40 -1.17 23.09
CA ASP A 132 0.80 -2.22 23.92
C ASP A 132 -0.44 -2.86 23.29
N SER A 133 -1.02 -2.25 22.25
CA SER A 133 -2.22 -2.74 21.55
C SER A 133 -2.21 -2.39 20.07
N GLY A 134 -3.01 -3.13 19.29
CA GLY A 134 -3.18 -2.87 17.86
C GLY A 134 -3.79 -1.51 17.57
N ASP A 135 -4.75 -1.06 18.37
CA ASP A 135 -5.37 0.26 18.24
C ASP A 135 -4.32 1.38 18.40
N GLN A 136 -3.47 1.27 19.40
CA GLN A 136 -2.37 2.22 19.63
C GLN A 136 -1.36 2.20 18.47
N ALA A 137 -1.01 1.02 17.97
CA ALA A 137 -0.12 0.89 16.82
C ALA A 137 -0.64 1.63 15.59
N LEU A 138 -1.93 1.46 15.29
CA LEU A 138 -2.57 2.09 14.14
C LEU A 138 -2.71 3.61 14.31
N GLU A 139 -3.02 4.10 15.50
CA GLU A 139 -3.08 5.54 15.82
C GLU A 139 -1.72 6.20 15.66
N ILE A 140 -0.65 5.53 16.13
CA ILE A 140 0.73 6.00 15.95
C ILE A 140 1.08 6.03 14.45
N ALA A 141 0.79 4.95 13.71
CA ALA A 141 1.04 4.90 12.28
C ALA A 141 0.30 6.01 11.53
N GLU A 142 -1.00 6.22 11.81
CA GLU A 142 -1.79 7.29 11.21
C GLU A 142 -1.18 8.66 11.50
N THR A 143 -0.78 8.92 12.74
CA THR A 143 -0.17 10.19 13.13
C THR A 143 1.15 10.42 12.37
N MET A 144 1.99 9.40 12.26
CA MET A 144 3.24 9.43 11.50
C MET A 144 2.97 9.73 10.01
N VAL A 145 2.01 9.03 9.39
CA VAL A 145 1.63 9.26 7.98
C VAL A 145 1.10 10.68 7.77
N ARG A 146 0.21 11.14 8.65
CA ARG A 146 -0.38 12.49 8.57
C ARG A 146 0.63 13.62 8.74
N SER A 147 1.76 13.36 9.40
CA SER A 147 2.84 14.35 9.52
C SER A 147 3.44 14.74 8.16
N GLY A 148 3.35 13.87 7.17
CA GLY A 148 3.96 14.05 5.85
C GLY A 148 5.48 14.08 5.85
N ALA A 149 6.12 13.79 6.99
CA ALA A 149 7.57 13.86 7.16
C ALA A 149 8.27 12.49 7.01
N ILE A 150 7.50 11.39 7.09
CA ILE A 150 8.04 10.03 7.07
C ILE A 150 7.91 9.42 5.67
N ASP A 151 9.01 8.89 5.15
CA ASP A 151 9.08 8.28 3.82
C ASP A 151 8.71 6.80 3.81
N ILE A 152 8.96 6.09 4.92
CA ILE A 152 8.59 4.69 5.10
C ILE A 152 8.20 4.42 6.55
N ILE A 153 7.11 3.67 6.73
CA ILE A 153 6.71 3.12 8.03
C ILE A 153 6.59 1.61 7.87
N VAL A 154 7.23 0.89 8.78
CA VAL A 154 7.10 -0.57 8.91
C VAL A 154 6.27 -0.88 10.14
N ILE A 155 5.33 -1.81 10.02
CA ILE A 155 4.60 -2.40 11.14
C ILE A 155 4.93 -3.89 11.17
N ASP A 156 5.63 -4.33 12.18
CA ASP A 156 6.05 -5.73 12.33
C ASP A 156 5.58 -6.28 13.69
N SER A 157 4.65 -7.19 13.73
CA SER A 157 3.86 -7.69 12.61
C SER A 157 2.37 -7.42 12.85
N VAL A 158 1.59 -7.42 11.77
CA VAL A 158 0.12 -7.27 11.85
C VAL A 158 -0.52 -8.37 12.71
N ALA A 159 0.07 -9.56 12.73
CA ALA A 159 -0.39 -10.69 13.55
C ALA A 159 -0.30 -10.43 15.06
N ALA A 160 0.57 -9.53 15.49
CA ALA A 160 0.74 -9.14 16.90
C ALA A 160 -0.19 -7.99 17.32
N LEU A 161 -0.95 -7.42 16.39
CA LEU A 161 -1.89 -6.33 16.67
C LEU A 161 -3.16 -6.86 17.34
N VAL A 162 -3.12 -6.97 18.66
CA VAL A 162 -4.29 -7.39 19.45
C VAL A 162 -5.12 -6.15 19.78
N PRO A 163 -6.46 -6.19 19.57
CA PRO A 163 -7.35 -5.09 19.94
C PRO A 163 -7.30 -4.82 21.46
N LYS A 164 -7.38 -3.55 21.83
CA LYS A 164 -7.37 -3.15 23.26
C LYS A 164 -8.49 -3.82 24.05
N GLN A 165 -9.68 -3.98 23.45
CA GLN A 165 -10.83 -4.65 24.06
C GLN A 165 -10.57 -6.13 24.36
N GLU A 166 -9.72 -6.80 23.58
CA GLU A 166 -9.32 -8.18 23.84
C GLU A 166 -8.31 -8.29 24.98
N ILE A 167 -7.47 -7.27 25.16
CA ILE A 167 -6.48 -7.20 26.24
C ILE A 167 -7.15 -6.88 27.58
N GLU A 168 -8.15 -5.99 27.59
CA GLU A 168 -8.85 -5.51 28.78
C GLU A 168 -10.14 -6.30 29.09
N GLY A 169 -10.62 -7.17 28.17
CA GLY A 169 -11.85 -7.92 28.29
C GLY A 169 -11.76 -9.18 29.17
N ASP A 170 -12.90 -9.66 29.65
CA ASP A 170 -13.00 -10.91 30.40
C ASP A 170 -12.85 -12.14 29.49
N MET A 171 -12.25 -13.20 30.02
CA MET A 171 -12.11 -14.48 29.30
C MET A 171 -13.49 -15.04 28.91
N GLY A 172 -13.83 -14.97 27.63
CA GLY A 172 -15.08 -15.50 27.07
C GLY A 172 -15.83 -14.54 26.14
N ASP A 173 -15.46 -13.27 26.11
CA ASP A 173 -16.01 -12.31 25.16
C ASP A 173 -15.43 -12.56 23.76
N SER A 174 -16.29 -12.82 22.79
CA SER A 174 -15.85 -13.01 21.40
C SER A 174 -15.61 -11.67 20.73
N HIS A 175 -14.37 -11.26 20.66
CA HIS A 175 -13.96 -10.09 19.88
C HIS A 175 -13.47 -10.54 18.50
N VAL A 176 -14.12 -10.02 17.46
CA VAL A 176 -13.66 -10.25 16.09
C VAL A 176 -12.39 -9.43 15.90
N ALA A 177 -11.30 -10.09 15.55
CA ALA A 177 -10.03 -9.42 15.22
C ALA A 177 -10.27 -8.44 14.05
N VAL A 178 -10.34 -7.15 14.37
CA VAL A 178 -10.68 -6.06 13.44
C VAL A 178 -9.47 -5.67 12.58
N SER A 179 -8.31 -6.31 12.80
CA SER A 179 -7.03 -5.95 12.22
C SER A 179 -7.01 -5.91 10.69
N TYR A 180 -7.82 -6.76 10.02
CA TYR A 180 -7.83 -6.80 8.55
C TYR A 180 -8.75 -5.78 7.88
N THR A 181 -9.80 -5.32 8.56
CA THR A 181 -10.79 -4.42 7.94
C THR A 181 -10.39 -2.95 7.99
N HIS A 182 -9.47 -2.55 8.87
CA HIS A 182 -9.00 -1.18 9.00
C HIS A 182 -7.69 -0.88 8.26
N LEU A 183 -6.95 -1.91 7.82
CA LEU A 183 -5.72 -1.74 7.04
C LEU A 183 -5.96 -1.36 5.57
N THR A 184 -7.18 -1.52 5.06
CA THR A 184 -7.54 -1.01 3.75
C THR A 184 -7.94 0.46 3.89
N LEU A 185 -6.96 1.36 3.81
CA LEU A 185 -7.23 2.78 3.61
C LEU A 185 -8.01 2.94 2.30
N PRO A 186 -9.10 3.74 2.28
CA PRO A 186 -9.78 4.02 1.04
C PRO A 186 -8.79 4.70 0.08
N THR A 187 -8.45 4.00 -0.99
CA THR A 187 -7.70 4.57 -2.09
C THR A 187 -8.66 5.44 -2.89
N ASN A 188 -8.66 6.73 -2.66
CA ASN A 188 -9.27 7.71 -3.55
C ASN A 188 -8.30 8.06 -4.66
#